data_434b80d72233987f4772ac3a9f22a2f0
#
_entry.id   434b80d72233987f4772ac3a9f22a2f0
#
_cell.length_a   1.000
_cell.length_b   1.000
_cell.length_c   1.000
_cell.angle_alpha   90.00
_cell.angle_beta   90.00
_cell.angle_gamma   90.00
#
_symmetry.space_group_name_H-M   'P 1'
#
loop_
_entity.id
_entity.type
_entity.pdbx_description
1 polymer ?
#
loop_
_entity_poly.entity_id
_entity_poly.type
_entity_poly.pdbx_seq_one_letter_code
_entity_poly.pdbx_strand_id
1 'polypeptide(L)'
;MTNKDFSLFPSPCYIMEEGLLRKNLALIKSVADRAGVEIILAFKSFAMWRSFPIFREYIDHSTASSVYEARLALEEFGSKAHTYSPAYTEADFPEIMRCSSHITFNSLCLLYTSDAAD
;
A
#
# COMPACT_ATOMS: atom_id res chain seq x y z
N MET A 1 25.62 -3.61 -18.78
CA MET A 1 24.37 -2.81 -18.79
C MET A 1 23.83 -2.88 -20.21
N THR A 2 22.74 -3.56 -20.45
CA THR A 2 22.06 -3.55 -21.75
C THR A 2 21.50 -2.14 -21.98
N ASN A 3 21.93 -1.51 -23.06
CA ASN A 3 21.41 -0.20 -23.45
C ASN A 3 19.93 -0.38 -23.82
N LYS A 4 19.02 0.03 -22.90
CA LYS A 4 17.59 -0.08 -23.13
C LYS A 4 17.13 1.10 -23.97
N ASP A 5 16.48 0.82 -25.07
CA ASP A 5 15.90 1.85 -25.93
C ASP A 5 14.54 2.29 -25.37
N PHE A 6 14.50 3.45 -24.75
CA PHE A 6 13.29 4.05 -24.21
C PHE A 6 12.54 4.92 -25.24
N SER A 7 13.06 5.07 -26.47
CA SER A 7 12.43 5.90 -27.51
C SER A 7 11.04 5.39 -27.96
N LEU A 8 10.76 4.11 -27.69
CA LEU A 8 9.48 3.47 -28.02
C LEU A 8 8.32 3.82 -27.06
N PHE A 9 8.62 4.48 -25.95
CA PHE A 9 7.61 4.82 -24.96
C PHE A 9 7.17 6.29 -25.10
N PRO A 10 5.87 6.58 -24.93
CA PRO A 10 5.39 7.95 -24.95
C PRO A 10 5.97 8.73 -23.75
N SER A 11 6.32 9.99 -23.98
CA SER A 11 6.82 10.90 -22.95
C SER A 11 5.79 12.01 -22.69
N PRO A 12 5.51 12.37 -21.43
CA PRO A 12 6.07 11.83 -20.18
C PRO A 12 5.38 10.52 -19.75
N CYS A 13 6.15 9.55 -19.21
CA CYS A 13 5.59 8.32 -18.63
C CYS A 13 6.51 7.76 -17.53
N TYR A 14 5.92 6.93 -16.65
CA TYR A 14 6.65 6.09 -15.71
C TYR A 14 6.85 4.71 -16.33
N ILE A 15 8.07 4.19 -16.27
CA ILE A 15 8.43 2.86 -16.80
C ILE A 15 8.82 1.97 -15.62
N MET A 16 8.13 0.84 -15.48
CA MET A 16 8.45 -0.20 -14.51
C MET A 16 9.13 -1.37 -15.22
N GLU A 17 10.32 -1.73 -14.74
CA GLU A 17 11.00 -2.93 -15.20
C GLU A 17 10.60 -4.13 -14.34
N GLU A 18 9.73 -4.97 -14.85
CA GLU A 18 9.18 -6.11 -14.10
C GLU A 18 10.29 -7.03 -13.54
N GLY A 19 11.31 -7.35 -14.34
CA GLY A 19 12.39 -8.21 -13.89
C GLY A 19 13.19 -7.65 -12.71
N LEU A 20 13.41 -6.33 -12.67
CA LEU A 20 14.06 -5.67 -11.54
C LEU A 20 13.14 -5.60 -10.32
N LEU A 21 11.85 -5.32 -10.54
CA LEU A 21 10.85 -5.32 -9.48
C LEU A 21 10.81 -6.70 -8.80
N ARG A 22 10.67 -7.77 -9.56
CA ARG A 22 10.63 -9.14 -9.04
C ARG A 22 11.89 -9.50 -8.25
N LYS A 23 13.07 -9.12 -8.77
CA LYS A 23 14.34 -9.35 -8.07
C LYS A 23 14.39 -8.63 -6.72
N ASN A 24 13.93 -7.38 -6.67
CA ASN A 24 13.91 -6.60 -5.43
C ASN A 24 12.89 -7.16 -4.43
N LEU A 25 11.70 -7.54 -4.89
CA LEU A 25 10.67 -8.14 -4.05
C LEU A 25 11.10 -9.49 -3.47
N ALA A 26 11.76 -10.34 -4.28
CA ALA A 26 12.32 -11.59 -3.80
C ALA A 26 13.38 -11.38 -2.71
N LEU A 27 14.23 -10.36 -2.86
CA LEU A 27 15.21 -9.99 -1.84
C LEU A 27 14.52 -9.52 -0.55
N ILE A 28 13.55 -8.63 -0.65
CA ILE A 28 12.75 -8.13 0.49
C ILE A 28 12.08 -9.32 1.21
N LYS A 29 11.42 -10.20 0.47
CA LYS A 29 10.78 -11.40 1.02
C LYS A 29 11.77 -12.30 1.75
N SER A 30 12.95 -12.55 1.18
CA SER A 30 13.97 -13.38 1.81
C SER A 30 14.50 -12.79 3.13
N VAL A 31 14.59 -11.47 3.22
CA VAL A 31 14.98 -10.78 4.46
C VAL A 31 13.88 -10.89 5.51
N ALA A 32 12.62 -10.67 5.12
CA ALA A 32 11.46 -10.79 5.99
C ALA A 32 11.36 -12.20 6.60
N ASP A 33 11.47 -13.22 5.75
CA ASP A 33 11.41 -14.63 6.18
C ASP A 33 12.52 -14.98 7.18
N ARG A 34 13.75 -14.52 6.93
CA ARG A 34 14.88 -14.75 7.86
C ARG A 34 14.75 -14.01 9.18
N ALA A 35 14.14 -12.81 9.15
CA ALA A 35 13.92 -11.99 10.33
C ALA A 35 12.65 -12.41 11.11
N GLY A 36 11.79 -13.24 10.53
CA GLY A 36 10.51 -13.61 11.13
C GLY A 36 9.53 -12.44 11.26
N VAL A 37 9.56 -11.51 10.29
CA VAL A 37 8.70 -10.31 10.25
C VAL A 37 7.88 -10.26 8.98
N GLU A 38 6.75 -9.58 9.03
CA GLU A 38 5.97 -9.21 7.85
C GLU A 38 6.39 -7.84 7.34
N ILE A 39 6.46 -7.70 6.03
CA ILE A 39 6.67 -6.42 5.35
C ILE A 39 5.38 -6.04 4.65
N ILE A 40 4.94 -4.79 4.80
CA ILE A 40 3.73 -4.25 4.20
C ILE A 40 4.08 -3.17 3.18
N LEU A 41 3.34 -3.13 2.07
CA LEU A 41 3.53 -2.12 1.03
C LEU A 41 2.87 -0.80 1.44
N ALA A 42 3.66 0.28 1.51
CA ALA A 42 3.14 1.62 1.76
C ALA A 42 2.80 2.34 0.45
N PHE A 43 1.52 2.62 0.20
CA PHE A 43 1.08 3.23 -1.06
C PHE A 43 1.61 4.65 -1.26
N LYS A 44 1.82 5.39 -0.19
CA LYS A 44 2.49 6.71 -0.28
C LYS A 44 3.91 6.65 -0.86
N SER A 45 4.56 5.48 -0.84
CA SER A 45 5.86 5.27 -1.45
C SER A 45 5.78 4.63 -2.83
N PHE A 46 4.73 3.85 -3.07
CA PHE A 46 4.53 3.15 -4.33
C PHE A 46 3.05 2.80 -4.54
N ALA A 47 2.42 3.41 -5.55
CA ALA A 47 1.00 3.22 -5.87
C ALA A 47 0.74 2.97 -7.37
N MET A 48 1.70 2.40 -8.10
CA MET A 48 1.47 1.95 -9.47
C MET A 48 0.62 0.67 -9.46
N TRP A 49 -0.68 0.85 -9.32
CA TRP A 49 -1.65 -0.22 -9.06
C TRP A 49 -1.63 -1.37 -10.08
N ARG A 50 -1.31 -1.09 -11.35
CA ARG A 50 -1.18 -2.14 -12.38
C ARG A 50 -0.07 -3.17 -12.09
N SER A 51 0.88 -2.86 -11.21
CA SER A 51 1.92 -3.79 -10.77
C SER A 51 1.57 -4.53 -9.47
N PHE A 52 0.45 -4.22 -8.83
CA PHE A 52 0.03 -4.87 -7.59
C PHE A 52 -0.07 -6.40 -7.69
N PRO A 53 -0.53 -7.01 -8.80
CA PRO A 53 -0.48 -8.47 -8.93
C PRO A 53 0.92 -9.06 -8.73
N ILE A 54 1.97 -8.34 -9.19
CA ILE A 54 3.35 -8.77 -8.98
C ILE A 54 3.76 -8.64 -7.50
N PHE A 55 3.38 -7.53 -6.84
CA PHE A 55 3.64 -7.36 -5.41
C PHE A 55 2.97 -8.45 -4.58
N ARG A 56 1.75 -8.83 -4.93
CA ARG A 56 0.96 -9.86 -4.22
C ARG A 56 1.62 -11.24 -4.20
N GLU A 57 2.54 -11.52 -5.10
CA GLU A 57 3.32 -12.76 -5.09
C GLU A 57 4.33 -12.80 -3.93
N TYR A 58 4.66 -11.64 -3.31
CA TYR A 58 5.72 -11.49 -2.31
C TYR A 58 5.24 -10.83 -1.02
N ILE A 59 4.25 -9.96 -1.07
CA ILE A 59 3.75 -9.12 0.04
C ILE A 59 2.22 -9.21 0.09
N ASP A 60 1.69 -9.63 1.23
CA ASP A 60 0.25 -9.88 1.39
C ASP A 60 -0.53 -8.65 1.90
N HIS A 61 0.15 -7.71 2.53
CA HIS A 61 -0.47 -6.60 3.23
C HIS A 61 0.00 -5.24 2.72
N SER A 62 -0.85 -4.24 2.91
CA SER A 62 -0.55 -2.85 2.55
C SER A 62 -0.90 -1.88 3.67
N THR A 63 -0.31 -0.69 3.63
CA THR A 63 -0.69 0.41 4.52
C THR A 63 -1.18 1.60 3.70
N ALA A 64 -2.25 2.23 4.19
CA ALA A 64 -2.91 3.38 3.60
C ALA A 64 -2.78 4.60 4.51
N SER A 65 -2.62 5.77 3.92
CA SER A 65 -2.51 7.06 4.62
C SER A 65 -3.70 7.99 4.35
N SER A 66 -4.71 7.51 3.64
CA SER A 66 -5.94 8.24 3.32
C SER A 66 -7.07 7.28 2.98
N VAL A 67 -8.30 7.79 2.92
CA VAL A 67 -9.46 7.02 2.45
C VAL A 67 -9.26 6.50 1.02
N TYR A 68 -8.61 7.28 0.16
CA TYR A 68 -8.34 6.89 -1.23
C TYR A 68 -7.36 5.73 -1.32
N GLU A 69 -6.30 5.75 -0.51
CA GLU A 69 -5.34 4.64 -0.42
C GLU A 69 -5.97 3.40 0.22
N ALA A 70 -6.86 3.56 1.21
CA ALA A 70 -7.58 2.44 1.81
C ALA A 70 -8.51 1.76 0.79
N ARG A 71 -9.21 2.55 -0.05
CA ARG A 71 -9.98 2.02 -1.18
C ARG A 71 -9.09 1.31 -2.19
N LEU A 72 -7.96 1.91 -2.56
CA LEU A 72 -7.00 1.33 -3.48
C LEU A 72 -6.49 -0.04 -2.98
N ALA A 73 -6.29 -0.18 -1.67
CA ALA A 73 -5.93 -1.47 -1.06
C ALA A 73 -7.00 -2.53 -1.31
N LEU A 74 -8.24 -2.20 -1.02
CA LEU A 74 -9.34 -3.16 -1.15
C LEU A 74 -9.67 -3.48 -2.61
N GLU A 75 -9.71 -2.46 -3.47
CA GLU A 75 -10.20 -2.56 -4.85
C GLU A 75 -9.13 -3.12 -5.81
N GLU A 76 -7.87 -2.71 -5.65
CA GLU A 76 -6.79 -3.03 -6.60
C GLU A 76 -5.71 -3.94 -6.01
N PHE A 77 -5.34 -3.75 -4.73
CA PHE A 77 -4.37 -4.63 -4.09
C PHE A 77 -5.02 -5.94 -3.62
N GLY A 78 -6.34 -5.96 -3.41
CA GLY A 78 -7.10 -7.16 -3.08
C GLY A 78 -7.00 -7.58 -1.61
N SER A 79 -6.64 -6.67 -0.71
CA SER A 79 -6.69 -6.88 0.74
C SER A 79 -7.03 -5.59 1.47
N LYS A 80 -7.59 -5.71 2.68
CA LYS A 80 -7.83 -4.55 3.53
C LYS A 80 -6.51 -3.96 4.03
N ALA A 81 -6.43 -2.63 4.09
CA ALA A 81 -5.24 -1.92 4.51
C ALA A 81 -5.03 -1.89 6.03
N HIS A 82 -3.78 -1.69 6.44
CA HIS A 82 -3.45 -1.09 7.73
C HIS A 82 -3.47 0.42 7.54
N THR A 83 -4.48 1.10 8.06
CA THR A 83 -4.66 2.53 7.79
C THR A 83 -4.16 3.37 8.95
N TYR A 84 -3.34 4.37 8.63
CA TYR A 84 -2.88 5.41 9.53
C TYR A 84 -3.03 6.78 8.87
N SER A 85 -3.77 7.67 9.50
CA SER A 85 -3.85 9.08 9.10
C SER A 85 -3.69 9.97 10.33
N PRO A 86 -3.07 11.16 10.19
CA PRO A 86 -2.97 12.13 11.28
C PRO A 86 -4.33 12.58 11.81
N ALA A 87 -5.36 12.59 10.97
CA ALA A 87 -6.74 12.90 11.31
C ALA A 87 -7.70 12.08 10.44
N TYR A 88 -8.87 11.80 10.97
CA TYR A 88 -10.00 11.19 10.26
C TYR A 88 -11.17 12.15 10.29
N THR A 89 -11.87 12.30 9.16
CA THR A 89 -13.12 13.05 9.11
C THR A 89 -14.30 12.11 9.34
N GLU A 90 -15.38 12.61 9.92
CA GLU A 90 -16.62 11.84 10.08
C GLU A 90 -17.15 11.31 8.74
N ALA A 91 -16.97 12.10 7.67
CA ALA A 91 -17.41 11.71 6.33
C ALA A 91 -16.61 10.53 5.74
N ASP A 92 -15.31 10.45 6.02
CA ASP A 92 -14.43 9.41 5.46
C ASP A 92 -14.38 8.15 6.34
N PHE A 93 -14.67 8.28 7.62
CA PHE A 93 -14.42 7.23 8.60
C PHE A 93 -15.18 5.92 8.32
N PRO A 94 -16.48 5.92 7.93
CA PRO A 94 -17.19 4.69 7.56
C PRO A 94 -16.52 3.94 6.41
N GLU A 95 -16.01 4.65 5.42
CA GLU A 95 -15.32 4.06 4.29
C GLU A 95 -13.93 3.53 4.69
N ILE A 96 -13.21 4.24 5.55
CA ILE A 96 -11.95 3.76 6.14
C ILE A 96 -12.18 2.47 6.90
N MET A 97 -13.22 2.38 7.74
CA MET A 97 -13.57 1.15 8.46
C MET A 97 -13.85 -0.02 7.50
N ARG A 98 -14.58 0.23 6.43
CA ARG A 98 -14.89 -0.80 5.42
C ARG A 98 -13.63 -1.34 4.76
N CYS A 99 -12.67 -0.47 4.44
CA CYS A 99 -11.48 -0.77 3.65
C CYS A 99 -10.26 -1.17 4.49
N SER A 100 -10.34 -1.10 5.82
CA SER A 100 -9.20 -1.34 6.71
C SER A 100 -9.37 -2.61 7.53
N SER A 101 -8.27 -3.32 7.74
CA SER A 101 -8.14 -4.41 8.70
C SER A 101 -7.68 -3.91 10.08
N HIS A 102 -6.89 -2.85 10.06
CA HIS A 102 -6.37 -2.16 11.24
C HIS A 102 -6.44 -0.66 11.01
N ILE A 103 -6.81 0.08 12.04
CA ILE A 103 -6.82 1.55 12.03
C ILE A 103 -5.96 2.03 13.19
N THR A 104 -4.98 2.87 12.89
CA THR A 104 -4.12 3.47 13.89
C THR A 104 -4.55 4.89 14.16
N PHE A 105 -4.80 5.21 15.42
CA PHE A 105 -5.14 6.55 15.88
C PHE A 105 -3.91 7.25 16.44
N ASN A 106 -3.75 8.51 16.08
CA ASN A 106 -2.62 9.33 16.51
C ASN A 106 -2.76 9.83 17.95
N SER A 107 -3.98 9.84 18.50
CA SER A 107 -4.28 10.25 19.87
C SER A 107 -5.60 9.64 20.35
N LEU A 108 -5.76 9.57 21.65
CA LEU A 108 -7.05 9.18 22.28
C LEU A 108 -8.19 10.15 21.90
N CYS A 109 -7.90 11.43 21.75
CA CYS A 109 -8.87 12.41 21.30
C CYS A 109 -9.43 12.05 19.92
N LEU A 110 -8.58 11.68 18.98
CA LEU A 110 -9.01 11.26 17.65
C LEU A 110 -9.85 9.98 17.68
N LEU A 111 -9.50 9.03 18.54
CA LEU A 111 -10.28 7.80 18.74
C LEU A 111 -11.71 8.11 19.20
N TYR A 112 -11.85 8.97 20.21
CA TYR A 112 -13.18 9.31 20.77
C TYR A 112 -14.03 10.18 19.84
N THR A 113 -13.41 10.97 18.97
CA THR A 113 -14.16 11.84 18.01
C THR A 113 -14.58 11.13 16.74
N SER A 114 -14.11 9.91 16.50
CA SER A 114 -14.40 9.15 15.27
C SER A 114 -15.42 8.03 15.44
N ASP A 115 -16.24 8.06 16.49
CA ASP A 115 -17.24 7.00 16.82
C ASP A 115 -16.67 5.56 16.83
N ALA A 116 -15.36 5.43 16.96
CA ALA A 116 -14.69 4.12 16.98
C ALA A 116 -14.61 3.52 18.38
N ALA A 117 -15.21 4.18 19.37
CA ALA A 117 -15.15 3.79 20.78
C ALA A 117 -16.40 3.03 21.27
N ASP A 118 -17.42 2.79 20.39
CA ASP A 118 -18.64 2.05 20.71
C ASP A 118 -18.57 0.58 20.28
#